data_7aca515da5a90053988dce18798a7657
#
_entry.id   7aca515da5a90053988dce18798a7657
#
_cell.length_a   1.000
_cell.length_b   1.000
_cell.length_c   1.000
_cell.angle_alpha   90.00
_cell.angle_beta   90.00
_cell.angle_gamma   90.00
#
_symmetry.space_group_name_H-M   'P 1'
#
loop_
_entity.id
_entity.type
_entity.pdbx_description
1 polymer ?
#
loop_
_entity_poly.entity_id
_entity_poly.type
_entity_poly.pdbx_seq_one_letter_code
_entity_poly.pdbx_strand_id
1 'polypeptide(L)'
;RTKIHLQNYLEGRTDENPALFVSLKAPFDRLMIGGVEVRLRELGKRLNIPKVHPHKFRRTLATTAIDKGMPIEQVQQLLGHQKIDTTMHYAMVKQQNVKLSHRKYIG
;
A
#
# COMPACT_ATOMS: atom_id res chain seq x y z
N ARG A 1 13.86 8.59 3.23
CA ARG A 1 12.81 8.77 4.26
C ARG A 1 12.43 7.46 4.95
N THR A 2 12.05 6.46 4.18
CA THR A 2 11.63 5.16 4.76
C THR A 2 12.72 4.55 5.64
N LYS A 3 13.97 4.58 5.17
CA LYS A 3 15.11 4.05 5.93
C LYS A 3 15.25 4.74 7.28
N ILE A 4 15.16 6.05 7.33
CA ILE A 4 15.30 6.83 8.57
C ILE A 4 14.17 6.49 9.55
N HIS A 5 12.93 6.44 9.07
CA HIS A 5 11.78 6.09 9.91
C HIS A 5 11.90 4.66 10.45
N LEU A 6 12.33 3.73 9.61
CA LEU A 6 12.52 2.35 10.02
C LEU A 6 13.62 2.22 11.06
N GLN A 7 14.75 2.91 10.87
CA GLN A 7 15.84 2.93 11.84
C GLN A 7 15.39 3.49 13.18
N ASN A 8 14.67 4.61 13.18
CA ASN A 8 14.14 5.21 14.41
C ASN A 8 13.18 4.27 15.13
N TYR A 9 12.32 3.58 14.38
CA TYR A 9 11.42 2.59 14.95
C TYR A 9 12.19 1.45 15.63
N LEU A 10 13.18 0.90 14.96
CA LEU A 10 13.98 -0.22 15.48
C LEU A 10 14.79 0.19 16.72
N GLU A 11 15.36 1.39 16.72
CA GLU A 11 16.12 1.91 17.84
C GLU A 11 15.24 2.12 19.08
N GLY A 12 13.97 2.45 18.91
CA GLY A 12 13.02 2.64 20.01
C GLY A 12 12.44 1.36 20.57
N ARG A 13 12.72 0.21 19.96
CA ARG A 13 12.17 -1.08 20.42
C ARG A 13 12.92 -1.59 21.64
N THR A 14 12.15 -2.13 22.60
CA THR A 14 12.69 -2.73 23.82
C THR A 14 12.36 -4.20 23.97
N ASP A 15 11.59 -4.76 23.01
CA ASP A 15 11.18 -6.17 23.01
C ASP A 15 12.21 -7.06 22.34
N GLU A 16 12.04 -8.38 22.47
CA GLU A 16 12.90 -9.40 21.87
C GLU A 16 12.21 -10.17 20.75
N ASN A 17 11.05 -9.70 20.26
CA ASN A 17 10.30 -10.38 19.22
C ASN A 17 11.08 -10.35 17.89
N PRO A 18 11.25 -11.50 17.19
CA PRO A 18 11.97 -11.52 15.93
C PRO A 18 11.23 -10.87 14.77
N ALA A 19 9.92 -10.58 14.91
CA ALA A 19 9.15 -9.91 13.88
C ALA A 19 9.64 -8.48 13.67
N LEU A 20 9.64 -8.02 12.41
CA LEU A 20 10.01 -6.64 12.08
C LEU A 20 9.03 -5.65 12.71
N PHE A 21 7.75 -5.90 12.60
CA PHE A 21 6.71 -5.04 13.16
C PHE A 21 5.98 -5.74 14.30
N VAL A 22 5.90 -5.05 15.43
CA VAL A 22 5.25 -5.54 16.63
C VAL A 22 4.24 -4.53 17.16
N SER A 23 3.32 -5.01 17.99
CA SER A 23 2.39 -4.13 18.68
C SER A 23 3.15 -3.20 19.64
N LEU A 24 2.69 -1.95 19.78
CA LEU A 24 3.28 -0.99 20.71
C LEU A 24 2.85 -1.22 22.16
N LYS A 25 1.88 -2.10 22.37
CA LYS A 25 1.38 -2.47 23.71
C LYS A 25 1.92 -3.83 24.10
N ALA A 26 2.28 -3.98 25.39
CA ALA A 26 2.67 -5.27 25.93
C ALA A 26 1.57 -6.32 25.66
N PRO A 27 1.92 -7.56 25.28
CA PRO A 27 3.27 -8.16 25.31
C PRO A 27 4.11 -7.98 24.03
N PHE A 28 3.85 -6.99 23.23
CA PHE A 28 4.63 -6.65 22.02
C PHE A 28 4.68 -7.80 21.02
N ASP A 29 3.52 -8.39 20.74
CA ASP A 29 3.39 -9.48 19.78
C ASP A 29 3.57 -8.97 18.35
N ARG A 30 3.85 -9.92 17.43
CA ARG A 30 3.90 -9.64 16.00
C ARG A 30 2.66 -8.90 15.55
N LEU A 31 2.85 -7.80 14.82
CA LEU A 31 1.73 -7.05 14.25
C LEU A 31 1.04 -7.90 13.18
N MET A 32 -0.24 -8.15 13.35
CA MET A 32 -1.06 -8.93 12.43
C MET A 32 -1.85 -8.01 11.50
N ILE A 33 -2.42 -8.58 10.43
CA ILE A 33 -3.19 -7.82 9.44
C ILE A 33 -4.32 -7.01 10.10
N GLY A 34 -5.05 -7.62 11.03
CA GLY A 34 -6.13 -6.94 11.76
C GLY A 34 -5.67 -5.70 12.49
N GLY A 35 -4.48 -5.75 13.11
CA GLY A 35 -3.91 -4.59 13.80
C GLY A 35 -3.60 -3.44 12.85
N VAL A 36 -3.06 -3.74 11.67
CA VAL A 36 -2.79 -2.73 10.63
C VAL A 36 -4.11 -2.11 10.16
N GLU A 37 -5.11 -2.93 9.88
CA GLU A 37 -6.41 -2.46 9.40
C GLU A 37 -7.09 -1.51 10.41
N VAL A 38 -7.07 -1.88 11.70
CA VAL A 38 -7.64 -1.05 12.77
C VAL A 38 -6.92 0.29 12.84
N ARG A 39 -5.59 0.27 12.81
CA ARG A 39 -4.79 1.49 12.89
C ARG A 39 -5.07 2.44 11.72
N LEU A 40 -5.14 1.90 10.50
CA LEU A 40 -5.45 2.71 9.33
C LEU A 40 -6.87 3.28 9.39
N ARG A 41 -7.84 2.51 9.88
CA ARG A 41 -9.20 2.98 10.08
C ARG A 41 -9.26 4.14 11.07
N GLU A 42 -8.53 4.05 12.16
CA GLU A 42 -8.45 5.12 13.16
C GLU A 42 -7.84 6.39 12.58
N LEU A 43 -6.75 6.26 11.82
CA LEU A 43 -6.13 7.40 11.15
C LEU A 43 -7.08 8.04 10.15
N GLY A 44 -7.83 7.23 9.39
CA GLY A 44 -8.82 7.72 8.46
C GLY A 44 -9.90 8.54 9.15
N LYS A 45 -10.39 8.07 10.29
CA LYS A 45 -11.39 8.79 11.09
C LYS A 45 -10.86 10.15 11.55
N ARG A 46 -9.63 10.21 12.02
CA ARG A 46 -9.00 11.47 12.46
C ARG A 46 -8.90 12.49 11.34
N LEU A 47 -8.67 12.03 10.11
CA LEU A 47 -8.47 12.88 8.94
C LEU A 47 -9.74 13.07 8.12
N ASN A 48 -10.87 12.52 8.56
CA ASN A 48 -12.14 12.52 7.82
C ASN A 48 -12.02 11.90 6.44
N ILE A 49 -11.20 10.86 6.30
CA ILE A 49 -11.02 10.09 5.07
C ILE A 49 -11.72 8.75 5.25
N PRO A 50 -12.76 8.43 4.44
CA PRO A 50 -13.46 7.17 4.57
C PRO A 50 -12.69 5.99 3.97
N LYS A 51 -12.93 4.80 4.50
CA LYS A 51 -12.45 3.53 3.93
C LYS A 51 -10.93 3.45 3.74
N VAL A 52 -10.16 3.91 4.72
CA VAL A 52 -8.69 3.76 4.69
C VAL A 52 -8.35 2.34 5.13
N HIS A 53 -7.75 1.56 4.21
CA HIS A 53 -7.36 0.16 4.45
C HIS A 53 -6.16 -0.22 3.56
N PRO A 54 -5.45 -1.33 3.88
CA PRO A 54 -4.21 -1.68 3.17
C PRO A 54 -4.35 -1.83 1.65
N HIS A 55 -5.47 -2.37 1.17
CA HIS A 55 -5.69 -2.57 -0.27
C HIS A 55 -5.70 -1.24 -1.05
N LYS A 56 -6.15 -0.16 -0.45
CA LYS A 56 -6.09 1.16 -1.09
C LYS A 56 -4.65 1.60 -1.35
N PHE A 57 -3.76 1.37 -0.39
CA PHE A 57 -2.34 1.69 -0.56
C PHE A 57 -1.71 0.84 -1.66
N ARG A 58 -2.01 -0.45 -1.70
CA ARG A 58 -1.51 -1.35 -2.73
C ARG A 58 -2.02 -0.94 -4.12
N ARG A 59 -3.29 -0.60 -4.23
CA ARG A 59 -3.89 -0.15 -5.49
C ARG A 59 -3.25 1.15 -5.96
N THR A 60 -3.06 2.11 -5.07
CA THR A 60 -2.42 3.39 -5.40
C THR A 60 -0.97 3.18 -5.83
N LEU A 61 -0.22 2.32 -5.14
CA LEU A 61 1.15 1.98 -5.53
C LEU A 61 1.18 1.37 -6.93
N ALA A 62 0.31 0.41 -7.21
CA ALA A 62 0.25 -0.26 -8.50
C ALA A 62 -0.08 0.70 -9.64
N THR A 63 -1.14 1.49 -9.49
CA THR A 63 -1.56 2.44 -10.53
C THR A 63 -0.53 3.54 -10.75
N THR A 64 0.09 4.05 -9.69
CA THR A 64 1.14 5.06 -9.79
C THR A 64 2.37 4.51 -10.49
N ALA A 65 2.79 3.29 -10.15
CA ALA A 65 3.95 2.65 -10.78
C ALA A 65 3.71 2.42 -12.27
N ILE A 66 2.54 1.93 -12.65
CA ILE A 66 2.16 1.73 -14.05
C ILE A 66 2.13 3.07 -14.80
N ASP A 67 1.56 4.08 -14.19
CA ASP A 67 1.48 5.43 -14.77
C ASP A 67 2.87 6.02 -15.04
N LYS A 68 3.82 5.71 -14.18
CA LYS A 68 5.22 6.16 -14.34
C LYS A 68 6.05 5.27 -15.26
N GLY A 69 5.44 4.27 -15.88
CA GLY A 69 6.08 3.43 -16.89
C GLY A 69 6.73 2.14 -16.38
N MET A 70 6.46 1.74 -15.14
CA MET A 70 6.99 0.47 -14.65
C MET A 70 6.33 -0.69 -15.40
N PRO A 71 7.12 -1.66 -15.93
CA PRO A 71 6.55 -2.85 -16.56
C PRO A 71 5.64 -3.62 -15.61
N ILE A 72 4.56 -4.18 -16.16
CA ILE A 72 3.53 -4.84 -15.35
C ILE A 72 4.08 -6.03 -14.57
N GLU A 73 5.05 -6.75 -15.13
CA GLU A 73 5.70 -7.89 -14.48
C GLU A 73 6.46 -7.44 -13.22
N GLN A 74 7.07 -6.27 -13.28
CA GLN A 74 7.76 -5.69 -12.11
C GLN A 74 6.78 -5.25 -11.03
N VAL A 75 5.65 -4.69 -11.42
CA VAL A 75 4.59 -4.31 -10.48
C VAL A 75 4.05 -5.55 -9.78
N GLN A 76 3.85 -6.63 -10.54
CA GLN A 76 3.41 -7.91 -9.98
C GLN A 76 4.38 -8.42 -8.91
N GLN A 77 5.68 -8.40 -9.20
CA GLN A 77 6.71 -8.84 -8.26
C GLN A 77 6.76 -7.95 -7.02
N LEU A 78 6.67 -6.64 -7.22
CA LEU A 78 6.70 -5.67 -6.12
C LEU A 78 5.55 -5.90 -5.13
N LEU A 79 4.36 -6.19 -5.63
CA LEU A 79 3.16 -6.39 -4.81
C LEU A 79 3.01 -7.83 -4.33
N GLY A 80 3.82 -8.76 -4.82
CA GLY A 80 3.72 -10.17 -4.46
C GLY A 80 2.47 -10.84 -5.01
N HIS A 81 1.89 -10.34 -6.10
CA HIS A 81 0.72 -10.96 -6.74
C HIS A 81 1.08 -12.31 -7.31
N GLN A 82 0.35 -13.34 -6.93
CA GLN A 82 0.53 -14.70 -7.48
C GLN A 82 -0.04 -14.82 -8.88
N LYS A 83 -1.04 -13.99 -9.21
CA LYS A 83 -1.69 -13.99 -10.52
C LYS A 83 -1.47 -12.63 -11.19
N ILE A 84 -0.97 -12.65 -12.41
CA ILE A 84 -0.75 -11.45 -13.20
C ILE A 84 -2.06 -10.71 -13.52
N ASP A 85 -3.18 -11.44 -13.55
CA ASP A 85 -4.49 -10.87 -13.86
C ASP A 85 -4.88 -9.71 -12.94
N THR A 86 -4.54 -9.79 -11.64
CA THR A 86 -4.81 -8.71 -10.69
C THR A 86 -4.08 -7.43 -11.07
N THR A 87 -2.80 -7.54 -11.45
CA THR A 87 -1.99 -6.40 -11.88
C THR A 87 -2.47 -5.86 -13.22
N MET A 88 -2.82 -6.76 -14.17
CA MET A 88 -3.36 -6.39 -15.49
C MET A 88 -4.67 -5.62 -15.35
N HIS A 89 -5.52 -5.99 -14.40
CA HIS A 89 -6.76 -5.27 -14.15
C HIS A 89 -6.51 -3.79 -13.84
N TYR A 90 -5.51 -3.49 -12.99
CA TYR A 90 -5.15 -2.11 -12.68
C TYR A 90 -4.64 -1.36 -13.91
N ALA A 91 -3.84 -2.02 -14.75
CA ALA A 91 -3.34 -1.42 -15.98
C ALA A 91 -4.48 -1.09 -16.96
N MET A 92 -5.44 -1.98 -17.12
CA MET A 92 -6.60 -1.77 -17.99
C MET A 92 -7.47 -0.61 -17.52
N VAL A 93 -7.74 -0.52 -16.23
CA VAL A 93 -8.50 0.59 -15.65
C VAL A 93 -7.79 1.91 -15.93
N LYS A 94 -6.46 1.96 -15.76
CA LYS A 94 -5.66 3.16 -16.03
C LYS A 94 -5.73 3.57 -17.50
N GLN A 95 -5.61 2.62 -18.42
CA GLN A 95 -5.72 2.88 -19.86
C GLN A 95 -7.09 3.44 -20.24
N GLN A 96 -8.16 2.89 -19.69
CA GLN A 96 -9.51 3.41 -19.93
C GLN A 96 -9.65 4.85 -19.45
N ASN A 97 -9.11 5.17 -18.27
CA ASN A 97 -9.16 6.51 -17.74
C ASN A 97 -8.41 7.50 -18.64
N VAL A 98 -7.27 7.11 -19.19
CA VAL A 98 -6.52 7.93 -20.13
C VAL A 98 -7.32 8.17 -21.42
N LYS A 99 -7.93 7.12 -21.97
CA LYS A 99 -8.77 7.23 -23.19
C LYS A 99 -9.97 8.15 -22.96
N LEU A 100 -10.65 8.02 -21.84
CA LEU A 100 -11.79 8.87 -21.50
C LEU A 100 -11.39 10.33 -21.35
N SER A 101 -10.27 10.60 -20.70
CA SER A 101 -9.72 11.95 -20.56
C SER A 101 -9.39 12.55 -21.92
N HIS A 102 -8.76 11.76 -22.82
CA HIS A 102 -8.43 12.19 -24.16
C HIS A 102 -9.69 12.57 -24.96
N ARG A 103 -10.71 11.73 -24.93
CA ARG A 103 -11.99 12.01 -25.60
C ARG A 103 -12.65 13.27 -25.06
N LYS A 104 -12.59 13.47 -23.73
CA LYS A 104 -13.24 14.63 -23.10
C LYS A 104 -12.57 15.95 -23.43
N TYR A 105 -11.23 15.98 -23.49
CA TYR A 105 -10.47 17.23 -23.59
C TYR A 105 -9.83 17.50 -24.96
N ILE A 106 -9.61 16.49 -25.77
CA ILE A 106 -8.88 16.62 -27.05
C ILE A 106 -9.72 16.16 -28.23
N GLY A 107 -10.44 15.08 -28.07
CA GLY A 107 -11.17 14.46 -29.14
C GLY A 107 -12.61 14.71 -29.16
#